data_9d32a8e79bf8ed4b843fa1033d630c9c
#
_entry.id   9d32a8e79bf8ed4b843fa1033d630c9c
#
_cell.length_a   1.000
_cell.length_b   1.000
_cell.length_c   1.000
_cell.angle_alpha   90.00
_cell.angle_beta   90.00
_cell.angle_gamma   90.00
#
_symmetry.space_group_name_H-M   'P 1'
#
loop_
_entity.id
_entity.type
_entity.pdbx_description
1 polymer ?
#
loop_
_entity_poly.entity_id
_entity_poly.type
_entity_poly.pdbx_seq_one_letter_code
_entity_poly.pdbx_strand_id
1 'polypeptide(L)'
;MPDTKRPRIPRGLAKDGAALWSYGFRPFFLGGAIWAVAAMALWIAALIHGLPLGGDYGPAQWHAHEMVFGFAPAVLAGFLLTAIPNWTGSLPVSGRALIGLFSVWAAGRVAMAGAALTGTSVAALIDAAFLPLLLAIAAREIVAGRKWNDLKVLGAVAAIMAGNLGFHAAALLGGDPALWMRAAVAGYVMLVLIIGGRIIPSFTR
;
A
#
# COMPACT_ATOMS: atom_id res chain seq x y z
N MET A 1 -28.62 10.34 40.93
CA MET A 1 -27.70 9.27 40.48
C MET A 1 -26.68 9.91 39.55
N PRO A 2 -25.38 9.88 39.86
CA PRO A 2 -24.38 10.47 38.96
C PRO A 2 -24.23 9.57 37.74
N ASP A 3 -24.41 10.18 36.57
CA ASP A 3 -24.20 9.57 35.24
C ASP A 3 -22.73 9.20 35.12
N THR A 4 -22.41 7.92 35.33
CA THR A 4 -21.07 7.39 35.13
C THR A 4 -20.80 7.31 33.61
N LYS A 5 -20.38 8.45 33.03
CA LYS A 5 -19.85 8.51 31.68
C LYS A 5 -18.72 7.47 31.56
N ARG A 6 -19.00 6.32 30.94
CA ARG A 6 -17.97 5.35 30.60
C ARG A 6 -16.84 6.10 29.87
N PRO A 7 -15.58 5.93 30.27
CA PRO A 7 -14.48 6.61 29.60
C PRO A 7 -14.54 6.26 28.13
N ARG A 8 -14.58 7.28 27.26
CA ARG A 8 -14.54 7.07 25.80
C ARG A 8 -13.23 6.36 25.47
N ILE A 9 -13.34 5.12 25.02
CA ILE A 9 -12.18 4.37 24.52
C ILE A 9 -11.60 5.18 23.36
N PRO A 10 -10.30 5.52 23.37
CA PRO A 10 -9.67 6.19 22.25
C PRO A 10 -9.90 5.39 20.97
N ARG A 11 -10.30 6.07 19.89
CA ARG A 11 -10.54 5.41 18.59
C ARG A 11 -9.31 4.61 18.19
N GLY A 12 -9.47 3.32 17.87
CA GLY A 12 -8.42 2.46 17.38
C GLY A 12 -7.60 1.70 18.42
N LEU A 13 -7.90 1.79 19.70
CA LEU A 13 -7.34 0.88 20.70
C LEU A 13 -8.30 -0.30 20.87
N ALA A 14 -7.99 -1.45 20.25
CA ALA A 14 -8.58 -2.69 20.69
C ALA A 14 -8.13 -2.94 22.13
N LYS A 15 -9.08 -3.26 23.03
CA LYS A 15 -8.76 -3.57 24.43
C LYS A 15 -7.97 -4.88 24.55
N ASP A 16 -8.10 -5.74 23.55
CA ASP A 16 -7.51 -7.07 23.50
C ASP A 16 -6.77 -7.24 22.16
N GLY A 17 -5.45 -7.44 22.20
CA GLY A 17 -4.62 -7.69 21.04
C GLY A 17 -3.29 -6.93 21.02
N ALA A 18 -2.38 -7.36 20.15
CA ALA A 18 -1.08 -6.69 20.01
C ALA A 18 -1.28 -5.26 19.48
N ALA A 19 -0.62 -4.30 20.10
CA ALA A 19 -0.67 -2.88 19.75
C ALA A 19 -0.35 -2.61 18.26
N LEU A 20 0.41 -3.49 17.63
CA LEU A 20 0.75 -3.45 16.21
C LEU A 20 -0.49 -3.38 15.30
N TRP A 21 -1.57 -4.09 15.64
CA TRP A 21 -2.78 -4.21 14.83
C TRP A 21 -3.88 -3.22 15.18
N SER A 22 -3.58 -2.21 16.00
CA SER A 22 -4.57 -1.22 16.43
C SER A 22 -4.76 -0.06 15.43
N TYR A 23 -3.74 0.24 14.60
CA TYR A 23 -3.77 1.29 13.58
C TYR A 23 -2.99 0.88 12.34
N GLY A 24 -3.48 1.27 11.15
CA GLY A 24 -2.90 0.90 9.87
C GLY A 24 -1.44 1.30 9.69
N PHE A 25 -1.04 2.48 10.18
CA PHE A 25 0.34 2.94 10.02
C PHE A 25 1.37 2.03 10.71
N ARG A 26 1.01 1.37 11.81
CA ARG A 26 1.95 0.56 12.61
C ARG A 26 2.50 -0.62 11.82
N PRO A 27 1.67 -1.56 11.33
CA PRO A 27 2.20 -2.69 10.56
C PRO A 27 2.75 -2.27 9.20
N PHE A 28 2.11 -1.31 8.52
CA PHE A 28 2.49 -0.95 7.17
C PHE A 28 3.76 -0.12 7.10
N PHE A 29 3.99 0.82 8.02
CA PHE A 29 5.26 1.56 8.05
C PHE A 29 6.41 0.66 8.49
N LEU A 30 6.19 -0.18 9.50
CA LEU A 30 7.21 -1.14 9.94
C LEU A 30 7.52 -2.16 8.84
N GLY A 31 6.50 -2.79 8.29
CA GLY A 31 6.65 -3.78 7.21
C GLY A 31 7.27 -3.17 5.95
N GLY A 32 6.83 -1.98 5.55
CA GLY A 32 7.41 -1.23 4.44
C GLY A 32 8.88 -0.92 4.65
N ALA A 33 9.27 -0.43 5.84
CA ALA A 33 10.67 -0.14 6.15
C ALA A 33 11.53 -1.41 6.12
N ILE A 34 11.06 -2.51 6.71
CA ILE A 34 11.75 -3.81 6.66
C ILE A 34 11.89 -4.26 5.20
N TRP A 35 10.81 -4.14 4.41
CA TRP A 35 10.83 -4.56 3.01
C TRP A 35 11.75 -3.71 2.15
N ALA A 36 11.84 -2.40 2.36
CA ALA A 36 12.75 -1.54 1.63
C ALA A 36 14.21 -2.01 1.79
N VAL A 37 14.60 -2.35 3.02
CA VAL A 37 15.96 -2.87 3.31
C VAL A 37 16.13 -4.27 2.71
N ALA A 38 15.14 -5.16 2.89
CA ALA A 38 15.20 -6.53 2.39
C ALA A 38 15.24 -6.57 0.85
N ALA A 39 14.41 -5.78 0.17
CA ALA A 39 14.38 -5.73 -1.29
C ALA A 39 15.69 -5.18 -1.88
N MET A 40 16.29 -4.18 -1.24
CA MET A 40 17.61 -3.68 -1.62
C MET A 40 18.69 -4.76 -1.45
N ALA A 41 18.70 -5.45 -0.30
CA ALA A 41 19.66 -6.51 -0.03
C ALA A 41 19.52 -7.68 -1.01
N LEU A 42 18.30 -8.11 -1.30
CA LEU A 42 18.00 -9.15 -2.29
C LEU A 42 18.45 -8.75 -3.69
N TRP A 43 18.19 -7.50 -4.08
CA TRP A 43 18.61 -6.99 -5.39
C TRP A 43 20.13 -6.96 -5.55
N ILE A 44 20.85 -6.44 -4.55
CA ILE A 44 22.31 -6.45 -4.53
C ILE A 44 22.85 -7.89 -4.58
N ALA A 45 22.28 -8.80 -3.78
CA ALA A 45 22.66 -10.20 -3.80
C ALA A 45 22.42 -10.86 -5.17
N ALA A 46 21.32 -10.52 -5.85
CA ALA A 46 21.06 -11.00 -7.21
C ALA A 46 22.08 -10.48 -8.21
N LEU A 47 22.51 -9.22 -8.11
CA LEU A 47 23.55 -8.66 -8.98
C LEU A 47 24.94 -9.27 -8.76
N ILE A 48 25.29 -9.55 -7.48
CA ILE A 48 26.62 -10.07 -7.13
C ILE A 48 26.71 -11.59 -7.36
N HIS A 49 25.64 -12.32 -6.98
CA HIS A 49 25.67 -13.79 -6.97
C HIS A 49 24.85 -14.43 -8.09
N GLY A 50 24.23 -13.65 -8.97
CA GLY A 50 23.40 -14.17 -10.06
C GLY A 50 22.14 -14.88 -9.58
N LEU A 51 21.55 -14.49 -8.47
CA LEU A 51 20.32 -15.12 -7.97
C LEU A 51 19.17 -14.87 -8.95
N PRO A 52 18.33 -15.89 -9.22
CA PRO A 52 17.19 -15.77 -10.15
C PRO A 52 16.03 -15.01 -9.49
N LEU A 53 16.25 -13.72 -9.22
CA LEU A 53 15.27 -12.86 -8.56
C LEU A 53 14.28 -12.29 -9.59
N GLY A 54 12.98 -12.36 -9.25
CA GLY A 54 11.91 -11.74 -10.03
C GLY A 54 11.43 -12.52 -11.25
N GLY A 55 11.89 -13.77 -11.46
CA GLY A 55 11.45 -14.58 -12.61
C GLY A 55 11.70 -13.85 -13.93
N ASP A 56 10.68 -13.81 -14.83
CA ASP A 56 10.79 -13.18 -16.17
C ASP A 56 10.98 -11.65 -16.12
N TYR A 57 10.70 -10.99 -14.99
CA TYR A 57 11.00 -9.55 -14.84
C TYR A 57 12.51 -9.28 -14.80
N GLY A 58 13.28 -10.21 -14.29
CA GLY A 58 14.69 -9.99 -13.99
C GLY A 58 14.92 -9.07 -12.79
N PRO A 59 16.16 -9.05 -12.24
CA PRO A 59 16.42 -8.37 -10.96
C PRO A 59 16.19 -6.86 -11.00
N ALA A 60 16.47 -6.19 -12.10
CA ALA A 60 16.35 -4.74 -12.22
C ALA A 60 14.88 -4.29 -12.25
N GLN A 61 14.03 -4.93 -13.07
CA GLN A 61 12.61 -4.62 -13.13
C GLN A 61 11.90 -5.05 -11.84
N TRP A 62 12.30 -6.18 -11.26
CA TRP A 62 11.79 -6.61 -9.97
C TRP A 62 12.08 -5.57 -8.88
N HIS A 63 13.33 -5.08 -8.78
CA HIS A 63 13.67 -4.07 -7.78
C HIS A 63 12.87 -2.78 -7.98
N ALA A 64 12.78 -2.29 -9.21
CA ALA A 64 11.98 -1.11 -9.53
C ALA A 64 10.50 -1.29 -9.16
N HIS A 65 9.92 -2.47 -9.47
CA HIS A 65 8.58 -2.85 -9.08
C HIS A 65 8.41 -2.83 -7.55
N GLU A 66 9.34 -3.44 -6.82
CA GLU A 66 9.26 -3.52 -5.36
C GLU A 66 9.35 -2.16 -4.67
N MET A 67 10.06 -1.19 -5.25
CA MET A 67 10.08 0.17 -4.73
C MET A 67 8.77 0.90 -5.01
N VAL A 68 8.23 0.81 -6.23
CA VAL A 68 7.05 1.57 -6.67
C VAL A 68 5.74 0.90 -6.27
N PHE A 69 5.65 -0.45 -6.32
CA PHE A 69 4.41 -1.20 -6.07
C PHE A 69 4.46 -2.08 -4.82
N GLY A 70 5.63 -2.26 -4.21
CA GLY A 70 5.81 -2.96 -2.94
C GLY A 70 5.92 -2.02 -1.76
N PHE A 71 7.00 -1.25 -1.69
CA PHE A 71 7.30 -0.34 -0.60
C PHE A 71 6.35 0.87 -0.54
N ALA A 72 6.26 1.63 -1.64
CA ALA A 72 5.46 2.85 -1.66
C ALA A 72 3.97 2.63 -1.35
N PRO A 73 3.30 1.55 -1.82
CA PRO A 73 1.93 1.25 -1.41
C PRO A 73 1.78 0.85 0.06
N ALA A 74 2.80 0.27 0.70
CA ALA A 74 2.76 0.04 2.15
C ALA A 74 2.76 1.37 2.91
N VAL A 75 3.62 2.30 2.52
CA VAL A 75 3.63 3.67 3.09
C VAL A 75 2.29 4.36 2.84
N LEU A 76 1.75 4.25 1.62
CA LEU A 76 0.45 4.80 1.26
C LEU A 76 -0.69 4.20 2.10
N ALA A 77 -0.71 2.88 2.28
CA ALA A 77 -1.72 2.20 3.10
C ALA A 77 -1.65 2.65 4.57
N GLY A 78 -0.45 2.70 5.14
CA GLY A 78 -0.25 3.20 6.50
C GLY A 78 -0.78 4.62 6.68
N PHE A 79 -0.52 5.49 5.70
CA PHE A 79 -1.04 6.85 5.67
C PHE A 79 -2.57 6.88 5.50
N LEU A 80 -3.14 6.26 4.47
CA LEU A 80 -4.57 6.34 4.16
C LEU A 80 -5.43 5.74 5.26
N LEU A 81 -5.05 4.57 5.80
CA LEU A 81 -5.78 3.89 6.88
C LEU A 81 -5.77 4.68 8.21
N THR A 82 -4.90 5.69 8.30
CA THR A 82 -4.83 6.60 9.44
C THR A 82 -5.53 7.93 9.14
N ALA A 83 -5.33 8.48 7.94
CA ALA A 83 -5.82 9.79 7.58
C ALA A 83 -7.34 9.80 7.26
N ILE A 84 -7.83 8.79 6.52
CA ILE A 84 -9.23 8.70 6.12
C ILE A 84 -10.17 8.66 7.35
N PRO A 85 -9.94 7.82 8.38
CA PRO A 85 -10.73 7.89 9.62
C PRO A 85 -10.78 9.26 10.25
N ASN A 86 -9.68 10.01 10.23
CA ASN A 86 -9.64 11.38 10.76
C ASN A 86 -10.49 12.35 9.91
N TRP A 87 -10.53 12.16 8.59
CA TRP A 87 -11.32 13.01 7.68
C TRP A 87 -12.81 12.69 7.74
N THR A 88 -13.16 11.41 7.84
CA THR A 88 -14.54 10.92 7.81
C THR A 88 -15.21 10.84 9.18
N GLY A 89 -14.42 10.80 10.23
CA GLY A 89 -14.90 10.54 11.60
C GLY A 89 -15.19 9.05 11.85
N SER A 90 -14.84 8.16 10.92
CA SER A 90 -15.02 6.72 11.06
C SER A 90 -14.01 6.10 12.03
N LEU A 91 -14.24 4.83 12.41
CA LEU A 91 -13.26 4.07 13.17
C LEU A 91 -12.15 3.57 12.24
N PRO A 92 -10.88 3.55 12.69
CA PRO A 92 -9.79 3.02 11.89
C PRO A 92 -9.92 1.50 11.68
N VAL A 93 -9.46 1.03 10.52
CA VAL A 93 -9.32 -0.39 10.25
C VAL A 93 -8.30 -0.99 11.23
N SER A 94 -8.70 -2.01 11.99
CA SER A 94 -7.88 -2.62 13.03
C SER A 94 -8.16 -4.12 13.17
N GLY A 95 -7.38 -4.82 13.99
CA GLY A 95 -7.56 -6.24 14.31
C GLY A 95 -7.50 -7.13 13.06
N ARG A 96 -8.44 -8.08 12.95
CA ARG A 96 -8.43 -9.10 11.88
C ARG A 96 -8.46 -8.51 10.47
N ALA A 97 -9.19 -7.44 10.24
CA ALA A 97 -9.27 -6.80 8.93
C ALA A 97 -7.92 -6.19 8.53
N LEU A 98 -7.23 -5.54 9.47
CA LEU A 98 -5.90 -4.99 9.24
C LEU A 98 -4.85 -6.10 9.03
N ILE A 99 -4.92 -7.18 9.81
CA ILE A 99 -4.07 -8.36 9.63
C ILE A 99 -4.28 -8.94 8.23
N GLY A 100 -5.53 -9.13 7.80
CA GLY A 100 -5.85 -9.66 6.47
C GLY A 100 -5.26 -8.81 5.34
N LEU A 101 -5.45 -7.49 5.40
CA LEU A 101 -4.92 -6.57 4.39
C LEU A 101 -3.38 -6.59 4.37
N PHE A 102 -2.74 -6.58 5.54
CA PHE A 102 -1.29 -6.67 5.65
C PHE A 102 -0.75 -8.01 5.11
N SER A 103 -1.45 -9.11 5.40
CA SER A 103 -1.08 -10.45 4.89
C SER A 103 -1.15 -10.52 3.36
N VAL A 104 -2.14 -9.89 2.73
CA VAL A 104 -2.21 -9.81 1.25
C VAL A 104 -1.02 -9.03 0.69
N TRP A 105 -0.67 -7.89 1.29
CA TRP A 105 0.53 -7.15 0.92
C TRP A 105 1.80 -8.00 1.07
N ALA A 106 1.99 -8.64 2.21
CA ALA A 106 3.17 -9.46 2.49
C ALA A 106 3.26 -10.69 1.55
N ALA A 107 2.12 -11.32 1.25
CA ALA A 107 2.04 -12.41 0.29
C ALA A 107 2.52 -11.99 -1.11
N GLY A 108 2.14 -10.79 -1.57
CA GLY A 108 2.65 -10.19 -2.80
C GLY A 108 4.17 -10.07 -2.79
N ARG A 109 4.76 -9.60 -1.68
CA ARG A 109 6.22 -9.47 -1.56
C ARG A 109 6.94 -10.82 -1.66
N VAL A 110 6.43 -11.82 -0.96
CA VAL A 110 6.98 -13.18 -1.00
C VAL A 110 6.81 -13.80 -2.40
N ALA A 111 5.64 -13.64 -3.01
CA ALA A 111 5.37 -14.16 -4.34
C ALA A 111 6.27 -13.53 -5.41
N MET A 112 6.46 -12.21 -5.37
CA MET A 112 7.33 -11.49 -6.30
C MET A 112 8.81 -11.86 -6.12
N ALA A 113 9.28 -12.02 -4.89
CA ALA A 113 10.64 -12.51 -4.63
C ALA A 113 10.85 -13.95 -5.10
N GLY A 114 9.82 -14.79 -4.94
CA GLY A 114 9.82 -16.19 -5.35
C GLY A 114 9.33 -16.46 -6.79
N ALA A 115 9.15 -15.44 -7.63
CA ALA A 115 8.55 -15.57 -8.96
C ALA A 115 9.31 -16.55 -9.89
N ALA A 116 10.62 -16.68 -9.71
CA ALA A 116 11.42 -17.68 -10.43
C ALA A 116 11.03 -19.14 -10.08
N LEU A 117 10.43 -19.38 -8.91
CA LEU A 117 10.02 -20.71 -8.44
C LEU A 117 8.53 -20.99 -8.72
N THR A 118 7.68 -20.00 -8.55
CA THR A 118 6.21 -20.14 -8.63
C THR A 118 5.65 -19.75 -10.00
N GLY A 119 6.45 -19.10 -10.83
CA GLY A 119 6.03 -18.52 -12.10
C GLY A 119 5.59 -17.06 -11.98
N THR A 120 5.99 -16.26 -12.95
CA THR A 120 5.75 -14.81 -13.00
C THR A 120 4.27 -14.45 -12.98
N SER A 121 3.42 -15.21 -13.68
CA SER A 121 1.97 -14.97 -13.72
C SER A 121 1.30 -15.17 -12.36
N VAL A 122 1.70 -16.18 -11.60
CA VAL A 122 1.17 -16.43 -10.24
C VAL A 122 1.60 -15.32 -9.31
N ALA A 123 2.86 -14.91 -9.35
CA ALA A 123 3.37 -13.81 -8.56
C ALA A 123 2.63 -12.50 -8.85
N ALA A 124 2.42 -12.18 -10.14
CA ALA A 124 1.67 -11.01 -10.59
C ALA A 124 0.22 -11.01 -10.06
N LEU A 125 -0.47 -12.15 -10.11
CA LEU A 125 -1.84 -12.26 -9.63
C LEU A 125 -1.96 -12.02 -8.12
N ILE A 126 -1.02 -12.57 -7.34
CA ILE A 126 -1.01 -12.38 -5.88
C ILE A 126 -0.69 -10.93 -5.54
N ASP A 127 0.31 -10.34 -6.20
CA ASP A 127 0.70 -8.94 -5.98
C ASP A 127 -0.42 -7.97 -6.35
N ALA A 128 -1.08 -8.18 -7.48
CA ALA A 128 -2.16 -7.34 -8.00
C ALA A 128 -3.37 -7.23 -7.05
N ALA A 129 -3.52 -8.14 -6.07
CA ALA A 129 -4.67 -8.14 -5.17
C ALA A 129 -4.65 -7.02 -4.13
N PHE A 130 -3.49 -6.49 -3.76
CA PHE A 130 -3.36 -5.55 -2.63
C PHE A 130 -4.00 -4.18 -2.91
N LEU A 131 -3.63 -3.53 -4.03
CA LEU A 131 -4.09 -2.17 -4.35
C LEU A 131 -5.61 -2.07 -4.57
N PRO A 132 -6.29 -3.03 -5.24
CA PRO A 132 -7.75 -3.07 -5.31
C PRO A 132 -8.42 -3.15 -3.94
N LEU A 133 -7.89 -3.98 -3.03
CA LEU A 133 -8.42 -4.10 -1.67
C LEU A 133 -8.23 -2.81 -0.88
N LEU A 134 -7.06 -2.18 -0.97
CA LEU A 134 -6.82 -0.88 -0.34
C LEU A 134 -7.76 0.19 -0.89
N LEU A 135 -7.94 0.25 -2.21
CA LEU A 135 -8.85 1.17 -2.88
C LEU A 135 -10.30 0.95 -2.43
N ALA A 136 -10.75 -0.31 -2.37
CA ALA A 136 -12.10 -0.65 -1.93
C ALA A 136 -12.37 -0.23 -0.47
N ILE A 137 -11.41 -0.45 0.42
CA ILE A 137 -11.49 -0.01 1.83
C ILE A 137 -11.56 1.51 1.90
N ALA A 138 -10.65 2.21 1.22
CA ALA A 138 -10.62 3.67 1.20
C ALA A 138 -11.90 4.27 0.60
N ALA A 139 -12.42 3.70 -0.50
CA ALA A 139 -13.65 4.13 -1.13
C ALA A 139 -14.86 3.95 -0.19
N ARG A 140 -14.97 2.79 0.46
CA ARG A 140 -16.04 2.53 1.42
C ARG A 140 -16.08 3.59 2.53
N GLU A 141 -14.95 3.93 3.12
CA GLU A 141 -14.88 4.90 4.22
C GLU A 141 -15.19 6.33 3.75
N ILE A 142 -14.68 6.74 2.58
CA ILE A 142 -14.92 8.08 2.01
C ILE A 142 -16.40 8.25 1.63
N VAL A 143 -17.01 7.24 1.00
CA VAL A 143 -18.42 7.25 0.60
C VAL A 143 -19.32 7.23 1.84
N ALA A 144 -19.07 6.36 2.80
CA ALA A 144 -19.83 6.30 4.06
C ALA A 144 -19.74 7.61 4.85
N GLY A 145 -18.57 8.26 4.85
CA GLY A 145 -18.36 9.57 5.49
C GLY A 145 -18.89 10.76 4.68
N ARG A 146 -19.44 10.52 3.46
CA ARG A 146 -19.89 11.57 2.51
C ARG A 146 -18.85 12.64 2.23
N LYS A 147 -17.57 12.27 2.19
CA LYS A 147 -16.43 13.19 1.95
C LYS A 147 -16.09 13.25 0.46
N TRP A 148 -17.01 13.77 -0.35
CA TRP A 148 -16.91 13.80 -1.81
C TRP A 148 -15.65 14.52 -2.32
N ASN A 149 -15.14 15.51 -1.59
CA ASN A 149 -13.90 16.21 -1.94
C ASN A 149 -12.66 15.30 -1.84
N ASP A 150 -12.75 14.16 -1.19
CA ASP A 150 -11.65 13.22 -1.01
C ASP A 150 -11.64 12.14 -2.11
N LEU A 151 -12.61 12.13 -3.03
CA LEU A 151 -12.64 11.23 -4.20
C LEU A 151 -11.40 11.37 -5.09
N LYS A 152 -10.79 12.57 -5.16
CA LYS A 152 -9.53 12.78 -5.91
C LYS A 152 -8.37 11.93 -5.35
N VAL A 153 -8.38 11.62 -4.06
CA VAL A 153 -7.41 10.68 -3.46
C VAL A 153 -7.63 9.28 -4.01
N LEU A 154 -8.90 8.84 -4.14
CA LEU A 154 -9.22 7.54 -4.75
C LEU A 154 -8.80 7.49 -6.23
N GLY A 155 -8.98 8.60 -6.98
CA GLY A 155 -8.52 8.69 -8.36
C GLY A 155 -7.02 8.47 -8.50
N ALA A 156 -6.22 9.05 -7.61
CA ALA A 156 -4.78 8.85 -7.59
C ALA A 156 -4.38 7.41 -7.20
N VAL A 157 -5.06 6.83 -6.20
CA VAL A 157 -4.84 5.40 -5.82
C VAL A 157 -5.23 4.47 -6.99
N ALA A 158 -6.33 4.78 -7.69
CA ALA A 158 -6.76 4.02 -8.87
C ALA A 158 -5.74 4.12 -10.02
N ALA A 159 -5.11 5.28 -10.21
CA ALA A 159 -4.05 5.45 -11.20
C ALA A 159 -2.80 4.61 -10.85
N ILE A 160 -2.42 4.56 -9.56
CA ILE A 160 -1.31 3.70 -9.10
C ILE A 160 -1.68 2.22 -9.28
N MET A 161 -2.90 1.82 -8.97
CA MET A 161 -3.41 0.47 -9.19
C MET A 161 -3.37 0.10 -10.68
N ALA A 162 -3.84 0.99 -11.56
CA ALA A 162 -3.78 0.78 -13.01
C ALA A 162 -2.32 0.67 -13.50
N GLY A 163 -1.41 1.45 -12.92
CA GLY A 163 0.02 1.35 -13.15
C GLY A 163 0.59 -0.03 -12.80
N ASN A 164 0.20 -0.59 -11.64
CA ASN A 164 0.63 -1.94 -11.24
C ASN A 164 0.09 -3.02 -12.18
N LEU A 165 -1.21 -2.98 -12.47
CA LEU A 165 -1.83 -3.94 -13.40
C LEU A 165 -1.21 -3.84 -14.79
N GLY A 166 -1.01 -2.63 -15.29
CA GLY A 166 -0.38 -2.39 -16.59
C GLY A 166 1.08 -2.82 -16.62
N PHE A 167 1.85 -2.65 -15.53
CA PHE A 167 3.21 -3.17 -15.39
C PHE A 167 3.24 -4.68 -15.56
N HIS A 168 2.39 -5.40 -14.83
CA HIS A 168 2.30 -6.86 -14.95
C HIS A 168 1.85 -7.29 -16.34
N ALA A 169 0.80 -6.66 -16.89
CA ALA A 169 0.30 -6.97 -18.21
C ALA A 169 1.38 -6.76 -19.30
N ALA A 170 2.08 -5.62 -19.26
CA ALA A 170 3.15 -5.34 -20.21
C ALA A 170 4.27 -6.38 -20.12
N ALA A 171 4.73 -6.70 -18.92
CA ALA A 171 5.80 -7.69 -18.72
C ALA A 171 5.40 -9.10 -19.20
N LEU A 172 4.17 -9.54 -18.91
CA LEU A 172 3.66 -10.85 -19.31
C LEU A 172 3.38 -10.97 -20.81
N LEU A 173 3.07 -9.86 -21.47
CA LEU A 173 2.80 -9.82 -22.93
C LEU A 173 4.02 -9.43 -23.76
N GLY A 174 5.21 -9.30 -23.16
CA GLY A 174 6.45 -8.93 -23.84
C GLY A 174 6.52 -7.46 -24.25
N GLY A 175 5.74 -6.59 -23.59
CA GLY A 175 5.77 -5.13 -23.77
C GLY A 175 6.74 -4.44 -22.81
N ASP A 176 6.84 -3.09 -22.92
CA ASP A 176 7.65 -2.28 -22.03
C ASP A 176 6.85 -1.85 -20.80
N PRO A 177 7.20 -2.31 -19.57
CA PRO A 177 6.53 -1.91 -18.35
C PRO A 177 6.90 -0.47 -17.88
N ALA A 178 7.89 0.19 -18.48
CA ALA A 178 8.39 1.49 -18.04
C ALA A 178 7.33 2.59 -18.09
N LEU A 179 6.43 2.56 -19.08
CA LEU A 179 5.33 3.51 -19.18
C LEU A 179 4.41 3.44 -17.94
N TRP A 180 4.05 2.23 -17.55
CA TRP A 180 3.17 1.99 -16.41
C TRP A 180 3.81 2.36 -15.08
N MET A 181 5.12 2.15 -14.97
CA MET A 181 5.89 2.60 -13.81
C MET A 181 5.89 4.13 -13.69
N ARG A 182 6.14 4.85 -14.80
CA ARG A 182 6.09 6.31 -14.83
C ARG A 182 4.69 6.84 -14.50
N ALA A 183 3.64 6.19 -15.00
CA ALA A 183 2.26 6.54 -14.68
C ALA A 183 1.96 6.40 -13.18
N ALA A 184 2.43 5.32 -12.55
CA ALA A 184 2.29 5.13 -11.10
C ALA A 184 3.06 6.18 -10.30
N VAL A 185 4.29 6.51 -10.69
CA VAL A 185 5.07 7.59 -10.06
C VAL A 185 4.35 8.93 -10.18
N ALA A 186 3.76 9.25 -11.35
CA ALA A 186 2.93 10.43 -11.52
C ALA A 186 1.70 10.43 -10.59
N GLY A 187 1.08 9.25 -10.36
CA GLY A 187 0.01 9.06 -9.39
C GLY A 187 0.44 9.39 -7.96
N TYR A 188 1.64 8.98 -7.54
CA TYR A 188 2.21 9.35 -6.22
C TYR A 188 2.48 10.84 -6.12
N VAL A 189 3.06 11.46 -7.15
CA VAL A 189 3.29 12.90 -7.18
C VAL A 189 1.96 13.66 -7.05
N MET A 190 0.92 13.22 -7.80
CA MET A 190 -0.41 13.79 -7.69
C MET A 190 -0.98 13.67 -6.28
N LEU A 191 -0.82 12.51 -5.61
CA LEU A 191 -1.22 12.32 -4.22
C LEU A 191 -0.51 13.28 -3.27
N VAL A 192 0.80 13.42 -3.40
CA VAL A 192 1.59 14.36 -2.59
C VAL A 192 1.10 15.79 -2.77
N LEU A 193 0.80 16.20 -3.99
CA LEU A 193 0.28 17.55 -4.28
C LEU A 193 -1.13 17.76 -3.69
N ILE A 194 -2.03 16.78 -3.83
CA ILE A 194 -3.40 16.86 -3.28
C ILE A 194 -3.36 16.96 -1.76
N ILE A 195 -2.57 16.11 -1.12
CA ILE A 195 -2.50 16.01 0.34
C ILE A 195 -1.71 17.19 0.90
N GLY A 196 -0.57 17.54 0.31
CA GLY A 196 0.26 18.67 0.70
C GLY A 196 -0.51 20.00 0.60
N GLY A 197 -1.26 20.19 -0.48
CA GLY A 197 -2.12 21.37 -0.65
C GLY A 197 -3.21 21.53 0.41
N ARG A 198 -3.58 20.44 1.13
CA ARG A 198 -4.52 20.49 2.25
C ARG A 198 -3.82 20.75 3.59
N ILE A 199 -2.65 20.14 3.78
CA ILE A 199 -1.95 20.15 5.07
C ILE A 199 -1.19 21.46 5.26
N ILE A 200 -0.41 21.89 4.26
CA ILE A 200 0.45 23.08 4.37
C ILE A 200 -0.33 24.34 4.79
N PRO A 201 -1.47 24.71 4.19
CA PRO A 201 -2.19 25.93 4.59
C PRO A 201 -2.73 25.89 6.02
N SER A 202 -2.92 24.70 6.62
CA SER A 202 -3.38 24.57 7.99
C SER A 202 -2.29 24.81 9.04
N PHE A 203 -1.02 24.73 8.63
CA PHE A 203 0.15 24.95 9.51
C PHE A 203 0.84 26.30 9.28
N THR A 204 0.48 27.03 8.22
CA THR A 204 1.13 28.30 7.83
C THR A 204 0.26 29.53 8.09
N ARG A 205 -0.87 29.37 8.83
CA ARG A 205 -1.76 30.46 9.24
C ARG A 205 -1.45 30.92 10.64
#